data_00ee9d31254f5d49dacc89d4bae78423
#
_entry.id   00ee9d31254f5d49dacc89d4bae78423
#
_cell.length_a   1.000
_cell.length_b   1.000
_cell.length_c   1.000
_cell.angle_alpha   90.00
_cell.angle_beta   90.00
_cell.angle_gamma   90.00
#
_symmetry.space_group_name_H-M   'P 1'
#
loop_
_entity.id
_entity.type
_entity.pdbx_description
1 polymer ?
#
loop_
_entity_poly.entity_id
_entity_poly.type
_entity_poly.pdbx_seq_one_letter_code
_entity_poly.pdbx_strand_id
1 'polypeptide(L)'
;FGGEQSGHIIFLDNNTTGDGQASAILLVKVMRETGKKLSELAAQVTIYPQKLVNVRVENSMKSKAMEVPAIAEVIAKMEEKMAGNGRILVRPSGTEPLLRVMAEAPTDKEVDDYVDTIVNVVRQEIGID
;
A
#
# COMPACT_ATOMS: atom_id res chain seq x y z
N PHE A 1 -5.49 2.16 -17.51
CA PHE A 1 -5.43 0.88 -16.78
C PHE A 1 -5.05 1.10 -15.33
N GLY A 2 -5.30 0.12 -14.48
CA GLY A 2 -4.91 0.15 -13.09
C GLY A 2 -4.65 -1.26 -12.55
N GLY A 3 -3.95 -1.35 -11.42
CA GLY A 3 -3.67 -2.63 -10.79
C GLY A 3 -3.29 -2.47 -9.33
N GLU A 4 -3.36 -3.57 -8.60
CA GLU A 4 -2.97 -3.69 -7.20
C GLU A 4 -2.02 -4.87 -7.00
N GLN A 5 -1.28 -4.88 -5.91
CA GLN A 5 -0.42 -6.02 -5.53
C GLN A 5 -1.20 -7.33 -5.34
N SER A 6 -2.50 -7.25 -5.06
CA SER A 6 -3.40 -8.41 -5.00
C SER A 6 -3.48 -9.20 -6.31
N GLY A 7 -2.89 -8.69 -7.39
CA GLY A 7 -2.89 -9.31 -8.72
C GLY A 7 -4.08 -8.93 -9.59
N HIS A 8 -4.94 -8.05 -9.14
CA HIS A 8 -5.98 -7.48 -10.01
C HIS A 8 -5.36 -6.44 -10.94
N ILE A 9 -5.54 -6.68 -12.24
CA ILE A 9 -5.15 -5.73 -13.30
C ILE A 9 -6.38 -5.47 -14.17
N ILE A 10 -6.72 -4.20 -14.37
CA ILE A 10 -7.92 -3.76 -15.10
C ILE A 10 -7.47 -2.91 -16.29
N PHE A 11 -7.88 -3.28 -17.47
CA PHE A 11 -7.75 -2.50 -18.69
C PHE A 11 -9.14 -2.02 -19.11
N LEU A 12 -9.50 -0.81 -18.74
CA LEU A 12 -10.85 -0.25 -18.93
C LEU A 12 -11.31 -0.22 -20.40
N ASP A 13 -10.39 -0.16 -21.35
CA ASP A 13 -10.70 -0.26 -22.77
C ASP A 13 -11.17 -1.68 -23.19
N ASN A 14 -10.92 -2.68 -22.37
CA ASN A 14 -11.23 -4.08 -22.64
C ASN A 14 -12.31 -4.64 -21.72
N ASN A 15 -12.26 -4.29 -20.42
CA ASN A 15 -13.18 -4.81 -19.42
C ASN A 15 -13.29 -3.85 -18.22
N THR A 16 -14.41 -3.90 -17.51
CA THR A 16 -14.65 -3.10 -16.28
C THR A 16 -14.18 -3.77 -15.01
N THR A 17 -13.71 -5.00 -15.08
CA THR A 17 -13.21 -5.79 -13.94
C THR A 17 -11.88 -6.45 -14.29
N GLY A 18 -11.18 -6.96 -13.27
CA GLY A 18 -9.95 -7.72 -13.45
C GLY A 18 -10.21 -9.01 -14.24
N ASP A 19 -9.36 -9.25 -15.24
CA ASP A 19 -9.38 -10.44 -16.08
C ASP A 19 -7.94 -10.90 -16.32
N GLY A 20 -7.58 -12.03 -15.69
CA GLY A 20 -6.22 -12.58 -15.75
C GLY A 20 -5.86 -13.09 -17.14
N GLN A 21 -6.82 -13.62 -17.91
CA GLN A 21 -6.57 -14.12 -19.27
C GLN A 21 -6.34 -12.94 -20.23
N ALA A 22 -7.19 -11.92 -20.17
CA ALA A 22 -7.02 -10.71 -20.95
C ALA A 22 -5.70 -10.01 -20.63
N SER A 23 -5.35 -9.90 -19.35
CA SER A 23 -4.08 -9.32 -18.91
C SER A 23 -2.86 -10.08 -19.46
N ALA A 24 -2.89 -11.42 -19.44
CA ALA A 24 -1.82 -12.25 -19.99
C ALA A 24 -1.67 -12.06 -21.51
N ILE A 25 -2.77 -12.02 -22.25
CA ILE A 25 -2.76 -11.78 -23.70
C ILE A 25 -2.21 -10.40 -24.04
N LEU A 26 -2.62 -9.37 -23.29
CA LEU A 26 -2.12 -8.01 -23.49
C LEU A 26 -0.62 -7.91 -23.17
N LEU A 27 -0.14 -8.60 -22.15
CA LEU A 27 1.29 -8.66 -21.84
C LEU A 27 2.09 -9.30 -22.97
N VAL A 28 1.63 -10.45 -23.51
CA VAL A 28 2.27 -11.12 -24.66
C VAL A 28 2.24 -10.22 -25.89
N LYS A 29 1.17 -9.46 -26.11
CA LYS A 29 1.10 -8.46 -27.17
C LYS A 29 2.20 -7.41 -27.04
N VAL A 30 2.37 -6.83 -25.84
CA VAL A 30 3.44 -5.85 -25.57
C VAL A 30 4.83 -6.46 -25.82
N MET A 31 5.08 -7.69 -25.38
CA MET A 31 6.36 -8.38 -25.64
C MET A 31 6.62 -8.52 -27.14
N ARG A 32 5.61 -8.88 -27.93
CA ARG A 32 5.74 -9.01 -29.39
C ARG A 32 5.99 -7.67 -30.08
N GLU A 33 5.27 -6.63 -29.69
CA GLU A 33 5.37 -5.30 -30.29
C GLU A 33 6.70 -4.62 -29.96
N THR A 34 7.23 -4.84 -28.76
CA THR A 34 8.49 -4.25 -28.30
C THR A 34 9.72 -5.12 -28.63
N GLY A 35 9.54 -6.40 -28.92
CA GLY A 35 10.62 -7.36 -29.09
C GLY A 35 11.38 -7.69 -27.78
N LYS A 36 10.89 -7.20 -26.62
CA LYS A 36 11.55 -7.36 -25.32
C LYS A 36 11.08 -8.62 -24.60
N LYS A 37 11.99 -9.22 -23.83
CA LYS A 37 11.64 -10.29 -22.89
C LYS A 37 10.86 -9.73 -21.69
N LEU A 38 10.07 -10.58 -21.03
CA LEU A 38 9.33 -10.18 -19.84
C LEU A 38 10.25 -9.63 -18.74
N SER A 39 11.42 -10.23 -18.54
CA SER A 39 12.41 -9.75 -17.57
C SER A 39 12.91 -8.34 -17.85
N GLU A 40 13.05 -7.97 -19.13
CA GLU A 40 13.48 -6.62 -19.53
C GLU A 40 12.35 -5.59 -19.32
N LEU A 41 11.11 -6.01 -19.52
CA LEU A 41 9.94 -5.17 -19.22
C LEU A 41 9.76 -4.99 -17.71
N ALA A 42 9.87 -6.05 -16.93
CA ALA A 42 9.77 -6.02 -15.47
C ALA A 42 10.88 -5.19 -14.81
N ALA A 43 12.09 -5.22 -15.36
CA ALA A 43 13.22 -4.45 -14.83
C ALA A 43 13.05 -2.92 -14.91
N GLN A 44 12.02 -2.43 -15.60
CA GLN A 44 11.71 -0.99 -15.67
C GLN A 44 11.02 -0.46 -14.39
N VAL A 45 10.55 -1.37 -13.53
CA VAL A 45 9.85 -1.03 -12.29
C VAL A 45 10.66 -1.49 -11.09
N THR A 46 10.98 -0.59 -10.20
CA THR A 46 11.56 -0.93 -8.90
C THR A 46 10.44 -1.34 -7.95
N ILE A 47 10.49 -2.59 -7.47
CA ILE A 47 9.54 -3.08 -6.48
C ILE A 47 10.11 -2.77 -5.10
N TYR A 48 9.39 -1.95 -4.36
CA TYR A 48 9.72 -1.65 -2.97
C TYR A 48 9.11 -2.71 -2.02
N PRO A 49 9.83 -3.09 -0.96
CA PRO A 49 9.23 -3.81 0.15
C PRO A 49 7.99 -3.08 0.68
N GLN A 50 7.00 -3.85 1.10
CA GLN A 50 5.76 -3.34 1.67
C GLN A 50 5.37 -4.15 2.90
N LYS A 51 4.91 -3.47 3.95
CA LYS A 51 4.31 -4.08 5.13
C LYS A 51 2.97 -3.42 5.43
N LEU A 52 1.97 -4.25 5.73
CA LEU A 52 0.65 -3.81 6.17
C LEU A 52 0.35 -4.44 7.52
N VAL A 53 0.02 -3.62 8.49
CA VAL A 53 -0.41 -4.05 9.83
C VAL A 53 -1.82 -3.53 10.10
N ASN A 54 -2.68 -4.42 10.58
CA ASN A 54 -4.02 -4.09 11.02
C ASN A 54 -4.01 -3.89 12.54
N VAL A 55 -4.45 -2.73 13.00
CA VAL A 55 -4.61 -2.41 14.43
C VAL A 55 -6.09 -2.41 14.77
N ARG A 56 -6.50 -3.19 15.79
CA ARG A 56 -7.88 -3.18 16.28
C ARG A 56 -8.15 -1.88 17.02
N VAL A 57 -9.24 -1.23 16.66
CA VAL A 57 -9.67 0.04 17.25
C VAL A 57 -11.19 0.04 17.44
N GLU A 58 -11.70 0.88 18.34
CA GLU A 58 -13.13 1.05 18.44
C GLU A 58 -13.74 1.61 17.14
N ASN A 59 -14.92 1.11 16.79
CA ASN A 59 -15.58 1.50 15.55
C ASN A 59 -15.88 3.01 15.50
N SER A 60 -16.14 3.61 16.66
CA SER A 60 -16.36 5.05 16.85
C SER A 60 -15.11 5.89 16.60
N MET A 61 -13.93 5.34 16.85
CA MET A 61 -12.63 5.99 16.69
C MET A 61 -12.00 5.76 15.31
N LYS A 62 -12.44 4.73 14.61
CA LYS A 62 -11.88 4.32 13.31
C LYS A 62 -11.83 5.46 12.28
N SER A 63 -12.92 6.19 12.12
CA SER A 63 -13.01 7.32 11.18
C SER A 63 -12.33 8.59 11.69
N LYS A 64 -12.09 8.70 12.99
CA LYS A 64 -11.50 9.85 13.67
C LYS A 64 -10.01 9.69 13.96
N ALA A 65 -9.43 8.56 13.60
CA ALA A 65 -8.02 8.27 13.88
C ALA A 65 -7.06 9.38 13.42
N MET A 66 -7.34 9.99 12.27
CA MET A 66 -6.52 11.08 11.73
C MET A 66 -6.75 12.43 12.43
N GLU A 67 -7.79 12.55 13.26
CA GLU A 67 -8.06 13.74 14.09
C GLU A 67 -7.29 13.69 15.42
N VAL A 68 -6.71 12.51 15.77
CA VAL A 68 -5.86 12.35 16.97
C VAL A 68 -4.50 12.98 16.70
N PRO A 69 -4.11 14.04 17.44
CA PRO A 69 -2.89 14.79 17.12
C PRO A 69 -1.62 13.94 17.09
N ALA A 70 -1.45 13.04 18.06
CA ALA A 70 -0.29 12.16 18.14
C ALA A 70 -0.15 11.24 16.92
N ILE A 71 -1.27 10.76 16.38
CA ILE A 71 -1.29 9.91 15.16
C ILE A 71 -0.93 10.74 13.94
N ALA A 72 -1.51 11.91 13.78
CA ALA A 72 -1.20 12.80 12.67
C ALA A 72 0.28 13.24 12.69
N GLU A 73 0.81 13.58 13.86
CA GLU A 73 2.20 14.00 14.04
C GLU A 73 3.20 12.87 13.73
N VAL A 74 2.94 11.66 14.19
CA VAL A 74 3.85 10.53 13.91
C VAL A 74 3.86 10.17 12.42
N ILE A 75 2.72 10.23 11.74
CA ILE A 75 2.63 10.01 10.29
C ILE A 75 3.46 11.08 9.57
N ALA A 76 3.22 12.36 9.84
CA ALA A 76 3.96 13.45 9.21
C ALA A 76 5.47 13.35 9.44
N LYS A 77 5.90 12.98 10.65
CA LYS A 77 7.31 12.75 10.98
C LYS A 77 7.93 11.60 10.17
N MET A 78 7.18 10.52 9.97
CA MET A 78 7.68 9.38 9.18
C MET A 78 7.71 9.70 7.69
N GLU A 79 6.74 10.46 7.17
CA GLU A 79 6.74 10.97 5.80
C GLU A 79 7.93 11.91 5.54
N GLU A 80 8.22 12.82 6.46
CA GLU A 80 9.39 13.70 6.40
C GLU A 80 10.70 12.88 6.39
N LYS A 81 10.82 11.89 7.27
CA LYS A 81 11.98 10.99 7.33
C LYS A 81 12.16 10.19 6.05
N MET A 82 11.07 9.79 5.41
CA MET A 82 11.06 9.05 4.15
C MET A 82 11.57 9.90 2.98
N ALA A 83 11.45 11.23 3.05
CA ALA A 83 11.96 12.19 2.06
C ALA A 83 11.54 11.89 0.62
N GLY A 84 10.34 11.38 0.42
CA GLY A 84 9.78 11.03 -0.89
C GLY A 84 10.23 9.66 -1.44
N ASN A 85 11.05 8.91 -0.71
CA ASN A 85 11.52 7.58 -1.13
C ASN A 85 10.59 6.45 -0.63
N GLY A 86 9.29 6.58 -0.87
CA GLY A 86 8.33 5.58 -0.46
C GLY A 86 6.93 6.15 -0.28
N ARG A 87 6.10 5.42 0.47
CA ARG A 87 4.72 5.81 0.74
C ARG A 87 4.25 5.27 2.07
N ILE A 88 3.53 6.09 2.82
CA ILE A 88 2.77 5.68 4.01
C ILE A 88 1.28 5.81 3.70
N LEU A 89 0.49 4.83 4.13
CA LEU A 89 -0.96 4.87 4.00
C LEU A 89 -1.60 4.37 5.30
N VAL A 90 -2.29 5.26 5.98
CA VAL A 90 -3.09 4.93 7.16
C VAL A 90 -4.56 5.17 6.83
N ARG A 91 -5.37 4.12 6.90
CA ARG A 91 -6.79 4.21 6.55
C ARG A 91 -7.66 3.27 7.37
N PRO A 92 -8.92 3.65 7.65
CA PRO A 92 -9.89 2.74 8.26
C PRO A 92 -10.26 1.60 7.31
N SER A 93 -10.52 0.41 7.89
CA SER A 93 -11.16 -0.68 7.14
C SER A 93 -12.63 -0.33 6.89
N GLY A 94 -13.14 -0.63 5.69
CA GLY A 94 -14.55 -0.41 5.35
C GLY A 94 -15.52 -1.27 6.17
N THR A 95 -15.12 -2.51 6.47
CA THR A 95 -16.01 -3.54 7.03
C THR A 95 -15.66 -3.97 8.46
N GLU A 96 -14.42 -3.78 8.90
CA GLU A 96 -13.93 -4.29 10.18
C GLU A 96 -13.53 -3.14 11.13
N PRO A 97 -13.53 -3.35 12.46
CA PRO A 97 -13.07 -2.36 13.44
C PRO A 97 -11.54 -2.31 13.49
N LEU A 98 -10.94 -1.98 12.35
CA LEU A 98 -9.49 -1.96 12.14
C LEU A 98 -9.05 -0.65 11.50
N LEU A 99 -7.89 -0.16 11.94
CA LEU A 99 -7.10 0.82 11.22
C LEU A 99 -5.95 0.09 10.51
N ARG A 100 -5.81 0.31 9.22
CA ARG A 100 -4.77 -0.29 8.38
C ARG A 100 -3.61 0.68 8.26
N VAL A 101 -2.43 0.25 8.68
CA VAL A 101 -1.17 0.99 8.57
C VAL A 101 -0.28 0.28 7.57
N MET A 102 0.10 0.94 6.50
CA MET A 102 0.94 0.41 5.46
C MET A 102 2.09 1.37 5.15
N ALA A 103 3.27 0.82 4.91
CA ALA A 103 4.38 1.57 4.32
C ALA A 103 5.05 0.78 3.20
N GLU A 104 5.58 1.51 2.24
CA GLU A 104 6.50 1.07 1.20
C GLU A 104 7.77 1.92 1.30
N ALA A 105 8.94 1.29 1.23
CA ALA A 105 10.23 1.99 1.30
C ALA A 105 11.32 1.17 0.59
N PRO A 106 12.53 1.73 0.33
CA PRO A 106 13.60 1.05 -0.39
C PRO A 106 14.09 -0.24 0.28
N THR A 107 13.99 -0.36 1.60
CA THR A 107 14.47 -1.53 2.38
C THR A 107 13.42 -2.04 3.35
N ASP A 108 13.44 -3.36 3.65
CA ASP A 108 12.57 -3.97 4.66
C ASP A 108 12.75 -3.31 6.03
N LYS A 109 13.99 -2.96 6.39
CA LYS A 109 14.28 -2.29 7.66
C LYS A 109 13.58 -0.93 7.80
N GLU A 110 13.56 -0.14 6.73
CA GLU A 110 12.86 1.15 6.72
C GLU A 110 11.34 0.95 6.82
N VAL A 111 10.81 -0.03 6.06
CA VAL A 111 9.39 -0.39 6.13
C VAL A 111 8.98 -0.79 7.54
N ASP A 112 9.76 -1.66 8.19
CA ASP A 112 9.53 -2.09 9.57
C ASP A 112 9.55 -0.90 10.53
N ASP A 113 10.57 -0.04 10.44
CA ASP A 113 10.71 1.13 11.32
C ASP A 113 9.51 2.09 11.19
N TYR A 114 9.09 2.39 9.96
CA TYR A 114 7.95 3.28 9.72
C TYR A 114 6.64 2.68 10.23
N VAL A 115 6.34 1.44 9.86
CA VAL A 115 5.09 0.78 10.26
C VAL A 115 5.03 0.59 11.76
N ASP A 116 6.09 0.05 12.38
CA ASP A 116 6.08 -0.25 13.81
C ASP A 116 6.01 1.03 14.66
N THR A 117 6.66 2.12 14.21
CA THR A 117 6.56 3.43 14.88
C THR A 117 5.12 3.94 14.87
N ILE A 118 4.45 3.93 13.72
CA ILE A 118 3.06 4.40 13.61
C ILE A 118 2.10 3.49 14.36
N VAL A 119 2.23 2.17 14.20
CA VAL A 119 1.40 1.16 14.87
C VAL A 119 1.45 1.29 16.39
N ASN A 120 2.64 1.52 16.96
CA ASN A 120 2.79 1.72 18.40
C ASN A 120 2.02 2.93 18.90
N VAL A 121 2.07 4.06 18.20
CA VAL A 121 1.29 5.25 18.56
C VAL A 121 -0.21 4.98 18.41
N VAL A 122 -0.65 4.36 17.31
CA VAL A 122 -2.05 4.03 17.10
C VAL A 122 -2.58 3.12 18.21
N ARG A 123 -1.81 2.10 18.65
CA ARG A 123 -2.20 1.22 19.75
C ARG A 123 -2.32 1.95 21.07
N GLN A 124 -1.38 2.85 21.36
CA GLN A 124 -1.39 3.63 22.61
C GLN A 124 -2.57 4.59 22.69
N GLU A 125 -2.93 5.23 21.58
CA GLU A 125 -3.95 6.27 21.56
C GLU A 125 -5.38 5.73 21.44
N ILE A 126 -5.59 4.72 20.58
CA ILE A 126 -6.93 4.24 20.22
C ILE A 126 -7.04 2.71 20.06
N GLY A 127 -6.00 1.96 20.33
CA GLY A 127 -6.02 0.49 20.27
C GLY A 127 -6.90 -0.15 21.33
N ILE A 128 -7.49 -1.29 20.99
CA ILE A 128 -8.35 -2.12 21.89
C ILE A 128 -7.82 -3.57 21.93
N ASP A 129 -6.56 -3.76 22.27
CA ASP A 129 -6.00 -5.11 22.44
C ASP A 129 -6.34 -5.69 23.83
#